data_3f80f1fb99435d214290f82fecc1ff25
#
_entry.id   3f80f1fb99435d214290f82fecc1ff25
#
_cell.length_a   1.000
_cell.length_b   1.000
_cell.length_c   1.000
_cell.angle_alpha   90.00
_cell.angle_beta   90.00
_cell.angle_gamma   90.00
#
_symmetry.space_group_name_H-M   'P 1'
#
loop_
_entity.id
_entity.type
_entity.pdbx_description
1 polymer ?
#
loop_
_entity_poly.entity_id
_entity_poly.type
_entity_poly.pdbx_seq_one_letter_code
_entity_poly.pdbx_strand_id
1 'polypeptide(L)'
;MSPQTNAGRKNILSIVILLGCLSMSGSVSSAPATATGSVDMIAGRQVESLTIKHPSANVSIVFENGLRATVDGWDKVIDSLVPDASIFAYNRPGYGNSQETDTARDGATIVEELRQTLRHKGLAPPYILVGHSLGGLYMQLFAKRYPQEVSGLVLVDPLLPGVVKKSEEFPVWTRGAKRLFFSSTVNKEIDAIHQTSEQVLSLAPIDDKPIVMLINKPSGSTAVGVDFGAFNKDQKTRELVSGLYPKAKRIVVDSDHQVQRQNPADVVNAIRNILVKQPPGNSATE
;
A
#
# COMPACT_ATOMS: atom_id res chain seq x y z
N MET A 1 -49.15 -7.59 13.80
CA MET A 1 -48.28 -8.13 12.72
C MET A 1 -47.18 -7.11 12.45
N SER A 2 -46.04 -7.31 13.06
CA SER A 2 -44.85 -6.44 12.87
C SER A 2 -43.83 -7.23 12.07
N PRO A 3 -43.16 -6.66 11.04
CA PRO A 3 -42.08 -7.32 10.35
C PRO A 3 -40.78 -7.19 11.14
N GLN A 4 -40.14 -8.32 11.39
CA GLN A 4 -38.81 -8.40 11.96
C GLN A 4 -37.77 -7.93 10.93
N THR A 5 -36.95 -6.99 11.34
CA THR A 5 -35.76 -6.58 10.60
C THR A 5 -34.63 -7.56 10.89
N ASN A 6 -34.22 -8.26 9.85
CA ASN A 6 -33.12 -9.21 9.88
C ASN A 6 -31.78 -8.46 9.73
N ALA A 7 -31.05 -8.29 10.83
CA ALA A 7 -29.72 -7.73 10.83
C ALA A 7 -28.74 -8.80 10.36
N GLY A 8 -28.25 -8.68 9.14
CA GLY A 8 -27.26 -9.59 8.55
C GLY A 8 -25.90 -9.48 9.28
N ARG A 9 -25.57 -10.46 10.08
CA ARG A 9 -24.21 -10.71 10.58
C ARG A 9 -23.31 -11.07 9.41
N LYS A 10 -22.35 -10.23 9.08
CA LYS A 10 -21.26 -10.60 8.18
C LYS A 10 -20.34 -11.56 8.92
N ASN A 11 -20.42 -12.83 8.57
CA ASN A 11 -19.49 -13.85 9.05
C ASN A 11 -18.13 -13.63 8.37
N ILE A 12 -17.09 -13.39 9.18
CA ILE A 12 -15.70 -13.47 8.74
C ILE A 12 -15.40 -14.95 8.53
N LEU A 13 -15.20 -15.33 7.28
CA LEU A 13 -14.91 -16.69 6.87
C LEU A 13 -13.46 -17.01 7.22
N SER A 14 -13.25 -17.83 8.25
CA SER A 14 -11.94 -18.43 8.53
C SER A 14 -11.70 -19.54 7.50
N ILE A 15 -10.84 -19.29 6.52
CA ILE A 15 -10.44 -20.30 5.53
C ILE A 15 -9.33 -21.14 6.14
N VAL A 16 -9.67 -22.36 6.57
CA VAL A 16 -8.70 -23.42 6.87
C VAL A 16 -8.54 -24.24 5.58
N ILE A 17 -7.41 -24.07 4.89
CA ILE A 17 -7.08 -24.90 3.72
C ILE A 17 -6.40 -26.16 4.23
N LEU A 18 -7.11 -27.28 4.17
CA LEU A 18 -6.57 -28.63 4.38
C LEU A 18 -6.12 -29.18 3.01
N LEU A 19 -4.83 -29.26 2.74
CA LEU A 19 -4.30 -29.98 1.59
C LEU A 19 -3.90 -31.39 2.00
N GLY A 20 -4.57 -32.38 1.41
CA GLY A 20 -4.30 -33.80 1.59
C GLY A 20 -3.09 -34.28 0.78
N CYS A 21 -2.36 -35.21 1.38
CA CYS A 21 -1.10 -35.82 0.94
C CYS A 21 -1.23 -36.74 -0.27
N LEU A 22 -0.18 -36.80 -1.12
CA LEU A 22 0.48 -38.08 -1.47
C LEU A 22 1.93 -37.87 -1.97
N SER A 23 2.83 -38.48 -1.19
CA SER A 23 4.09 -39.20 -1.41
C SER A 23 5.32 -38.58 -2.07
N MET A 24 6.31 -38.49 -1.21
CA MET A 24 7.73 -38.90 -1.29
C MET A 24 8.70 -38.05 -2.12
N SER A 25 9.36 -37.15 -1.44
CA SER A 25 10.83 -36.97 -1.40
C SER A 25 11.14 -35.80 -0.47
N GLY A 26 12.09 -35.93 0.44
CA GLY A 26 12.55 -35.05 1.53
C GLY A 26 12.06 -33.61 1.52
N SER A 27 10.85 -33.37 1.95
CA SER A 27 10.29 -32.02 2.06
C SER A 27 10.58 -31.51 3.46
N VAL A 28 11.36 -30.47 3.55
CA VAL A 28 11.35 -29.60 4.73
C VAL A 28 9.91 -29.11 4.89
N SER A 29 9.20 -29.65 5.88
CA SER A 29 7.84 -29.23 6.20
C SER A 29 7.89 -27.80 6.74
N SER A 30 7.70 -26.83 5.89
CA SER A 30 7.45 -25.46 6.36
C SER A 30 6.07 -25.44 7.02
N ALA A 31 6.00 -24.96 8.25
CA ALA A 31 4.71 -24.71 8.90
C ALA A 31 3.82 -23.81 8.01
N PRO A 32 2.51 -24.04 7.99
CA PRO A 32 1.61 -23.21 7.17
C PRO A 32 1.66 -21.75 7.62
N ALA A 33 1.57 -20.84 6.65
CA ALA A 33 1.45 -19.41 6.93
C ALA A 33 0.17 -19.15 7.73
N THR A 34 0.29 -18.38 8.82
CA THR A 34 -0.86 -18.03 9.65
C THR A 34 -1.36 -16.66 9.28
N ALA A 35 -2.58 -16.59 8.74
CA ALA A 35 -3.26 -15.34 8.41
C ALA A 35 -4.09 -14.86 9.62
N THR A 36 -3.89 -13.63 10.05
CA THR A 36 -4.64 -13.00 11.13
C THR A 36 -5.11 -11.63 10.70
N GLY A 37 -6.41 -11.52 10.41
CA GLY A 37 -7.10 -10.24 10.33
C GLY A 37 -7.48 -9.77 11.74
N SER A 38 -7.15 -8.56 12.11
CA SER A 38 -7.38 -8.05 13.46
C SER A 38 -7.64 -6.54 13.48
N VAL A 39 -8.33 -6.11 14.54
CA VAL A 39 -8.38 -4.70 14.94
C VAL A 39 -7.68 -4.62 16.28
N ASP A 40 -6.51 -3.99 16.33
CA ASP A 40 -5.67 -3.92 17.52
C ASP A 40 -5.55 -2.48 18.02
N MET A 41 -5.32 -2.34 19.33
CA MET A 41 -4.97 -1.06 19.94
C MET A 41 -3.48 -0.79 19.73
N ILE A 42 -3.16 0.16 18.87
CA ILE A 42 -1.78 0.56 18.54
C ILE A 42 -1.64 2.05 18.76
N ALA A 43 -0.70 2.45 19.60
CA ALA A 43 -0.48 3.84 19.97
C ALA A 43 -1.76 4.58 20.43
N GLY A 44 -2.61 3.86 21.18
CA GLY A 44 -3.84 4.41 21.78
C GLY A 44 -5.06 4.49 20.85
N ARG A 45 -5.02 3.85 19.66
CA ARG A 45 -6.15 3.81 18.71
C ARG A 45 -6.33 2.43 18.07
N GLN A 46 -7.55 2.14 17.63
CA GLN A 46 -7.84 0.93 16.89
C GLN A 46 -7.30 1.00 15.47
N VAL A 47 -6.54 -0.01 15.06
CA VAL A 47 -5.99 -0.18 13.70
C VAL A 47 -6.41 -1.53 13.16
N GLU A 48 -7.14 -1.52 12.06
CA GLU A 48 -7.48 -2.73 11.30
C GLU A 48 -6.32 -3.13 10.41
N SER A 49 -5.90 -4.39 10.51
CA SER A 49 -4.79 -4.90 9.71
C SER A 49 -4.92 -6.39 9.41
N LEU A 50 -4.27 -6.82 8.34
CA LEU A 50 -4.02 -8.21 7.99
C LEU A 50 -2.53 -8.49 8.13
N THR A 51 -2.19 -9.50 8.91
CA THR A 51 -0.81 -9.98 9.08
C THR A 51 -0.76 -11.46 8.71
N ILE A 52 0.11 -11.81 7.78
CA ILE A 52 0.41 -13.20 7.41
C ILE A 52 1.90 -13.41 7.66
N LYS A 53 2.23 -14.27 8.63
CA LYS A 53 3.61 -14.61 8.95
C LYS A 53 4.01 -15.88 8.22
N HIS A 54 5.06 -15.79 7.42
CA HIS A 54 5.66 -16.93 6.76
C HIS A 54 6.90 -17.36 7.55
N PRO A 55 6.99 -18.62 8.00
CA PRO A 55 7.99 -19.04 9.00
C PRO A 55 9.44 -18.94 8.53
N SER A 56 9.69 -19.02 7.23
CA SER A 56 11.03 -18.94 6.65
C SER A 56 11.29 -17.68 5.82
N ALA A 57 10.38 -16.70 5.84
CA ALA A 57 10.60 -15.48 5.09
C ALA A 57 11.49 -14.48 5.85
N ASN A 58 12.49 -13.96 5.16
CA ASN A 58 13.42 -12.95 5.70
C ASN A 58 13.01 -11.52 5.42
N VAL A 59 11.94 -11.36 4.67
CA VAL A 59 11.42 -10.06 4.25
C VAL A 59 9.91 -10.07 4.38
N SER A 60 9.34 -8.93 4.76
CA SER A 60 7.90 -8.74 4.78
C SER A 60 7.48 -7.80 3.66
N ILE A 61 6.39 -8.16 2.97
CA ILE A 61 5.74 -7.29 1.99
C ILE A 61 4.73 -6.42 2.73
N VAL A 62 4.86 -5.10 2.58
CA VAL A 62 4.01 -4.10 3.26
C VAL A 62 3.19 -3.36 2.21
N PHE A 63 1.87 -3.44 2.31
CA PHE A 63 0.93 -2.80 1.40
C PHE A 63 0.37 -1.49 1.96
N GLU A 64 0.36 -0.45 1.12
CA GLU A 64 -0.21 0.85 1.43
C GLU A 64 -1.28 1.24 0.41
N ASN A 65 -2.47 1.55 0.93
CA ASN A 65 -3.65 1.83 0.14
C ASN A 65 -3.63 3.23 -0.50
N GLY A 66 -4.30 3.38 -1.62
CA GLY A 66 -4.63 4.67 -2.21
C GLY A 66 -5.59 5.51 -1.34
N LEU A 67 -5.93 6.69 -1.80
CA LEU A 67 -6.95 7.53 -1.16
C LEU A 67 -8.31 6.80 -1.18
N ARG A 68 -8.99 6.73 -0.04
CA ARG A 68 -10.29 6.06 0.16
C ARG A 68 -10.29 4.55 -0.12
N ALA A 69 -9.14 3.95 -0.34
CA ALA A 69 -9.02 2.51 -0.55
C ALA A 69 -8.74 1.77 0.77
N THR A 70 -9.17 0.53 0.85
CA THR A 70 -9.04 -0.38 1.98
C THR A 70 -8.26 -1.63 1.57
N VAL A 71 -7.90 -2.46 2.54
CA VAL A 71 -7.08 -3.67 2.37
C VAL A 71 -7.65 -4.62 1.31
N ASP A 72 -8.98 -4.73 1.20
CA ASP A 72 -9.67 -5.56 0.20
C ASP A 72 -9.27 -5.25 -1.26
N GLY A 73 -8.71 -4.07 -1.50
CA GLY A 73 -8.13 -3.73 -2.80
C GLY A 73 -6.98 -4.63 -3.22
N TRP A 74 -6.35 -5.33 -2.28
CA TRP A 74 -5.18 -6.16 -2.49
C TRP A 74 -5.45 -7.68 -2.43
N ASP A 75 -6.68 -8.11 -2.16
CA ASP A 75 -7.03 -9.51 -1.88
C ASP A 75 -6.38 -10.49 -2.88
N LYS A 76 -6.58 -10.29 -4.20
CA LYS A 76 -6.05 -11.16 -5.24
C LYS A 76 -4.51 -11.18 -5.29
N VAL A 77 -3.89 -10.04 -4.98
CA VAL A 77 -2.42 -9.92 -4.92
C VAL A 77 -1.89 -10.63 -3.70
N ILE A 78 -2.51 -10.40 -2.54
CA ILE A 78 -2.14 -11.02 -1.27
C ILE A 78 -2.26 -12.54 -1.35
N ASP A 79 -3.41 -13.07 -1.80
CA ASP A 79 -3.66 -14.51 -1.94
C ASP A 79 -2.57 -15.21 -2.76
N SER A 80 -2.10 -14.54 -3.82
CA SER A 80 -1.05 -15.06 -4.69
C SER A 80 0.35 -15.06 -4.06
N LEU A 81 0.59 -14.24 -3.03
CA LEU A 81 1.90 -14.03 -2.40
C LEU A 81 2.05 -14.73 -1.05
N VAL A 82 0.96 -15.27 -0.49
CA VAL A 82 0.99 -16.02 0.79
C VAL A 82 2.07 -17.09 0.84
N PRO A 83 2.34 -17.85 -0.24
CA PRO A 83 3.39 -18.87 -0.23
C PRO A 83 4.81 -18.30 -0.25
N ASP A 84 4.99 -17.02 -0.57
CA ASP A 84 6.29 -16.47 -0.94
C ASP A 84 6.95 -15.66 0.18
N ALA A 85 6.15 -15.02 1.06
CA ALA A 85 6.67 -14.06 2.04
C ALA A 85 5.69 -13.78 3.19
N SER A 86 6.20 -13.15 4.26
CA SER A 86 5.34 -12.51 5.24
C SER A 86 4.65 -11.30 4.63
N ILE A 87 3.40 -11.06 4.99
CA ILE A 87 2.58 -10.00 4.40
C ILE A 87 1.98 -9.14 5.51
N PHE A 88 1.98 -7.85 5.27
CA PHE A 88 1.27 -6.88 6.09
C PHE A 88 0.47 -5.91 5.21
N ALA A 89 -0.80 -5.76 5.54
CA ALA A 89 -1.68 -4.76 4.96
C ALA A 89 -2.55 -4.16 6.07
N TYR A 90 -2.93 -2.91 5.95
CA TYR A 90 -3.71 -2.24 7.00
C TYR A 90 -4.60 -1.15 6.42
N ASN A 91 -5.59 -0.76 7.20
CA ASN A 91 -6.39 0.42 6.92
C ASN A 91 -5.86 1.59 7.75
N ARG A 92 -5.52 2.70 7.06
CA ARG A 92 -5.12 3.93 7.75
C ARG A 92 -6.23 4.43 8.68
N PRO A 93 -5.93 5.22 9.72
CA PRO A 93 -6.93 5.84 10.57
C PRO A 93 -8.06 6.49 9.75
N GLY A 94 -9.32 6.20 10.11
CA GLY A 94 -10.51 6.67 9.40
C GLY A 94 -10.89 5.88 8.14
N TYR A 95 -10.22 4.76 7.85
CA TYR A 95 -10.54 3.83 6.77
C TYR A 95 -10.95 2.46 7.33
N GLY A 96 -11.91 1.80 6.67
CA GLY A 96 -12.41 0.51 7.12
C GLY A 96 -12.88 0.55 8.56
N ASN A 97 -12.38 -0.36 9.40
CA ASN A 97 -12.64 -0.40 10.84
C ASN A 97 -11.54 0.28 11.69
N SER A 98 -10.59 0.96 11.06
CA SER A 98 -9.61 1.76 11.80
C SER A 98 -10.22 3.02 12.35
N GLN A 99 -9.94 3.31 13.63
CA GLN A 99 -10.46 4.47 14.32
C GLN A 99 -9.98 5.77 13.66
N GLU A 100 -10.86 6.77 13.54
CA GLU A 100 -10.49 8.11 13.10
C GLU A 100 -9.46 8.73 14.06
N THR A 101 -8.73 9.72 13.56
CA THR A 101 -7.72 10.43 14.33
C THR A 101 -7.74 11.91 14.05
N ASP A 102 -7.38 12.70 15.08
CA ASP A 102 -7.14 14.12 14.96
C ASP A 102 -5.68 14.49 14.64
N THR A 103 -4.78 13.49 14.60
CA THR A 103 -3.38 13.73 14.22
C THR A 103 -3.28 14.28 12.80
N ALA A 104 -2.18 14.97 12.50
CA ALA A 104 -1.84 15.40 11.15
C ALA A 104 -1.83 14.19 10.19
N ARG A 105 -2.21 14.43 8.93
CA ARG A 105 -2.25 13.36 7.89
C ARG A 105 -1.23 13.64 6.79
N ASP A 106 -0.14 14.33 7.12
CA ASP A 106 1.03 14.42 6.23
C ASP A 106 1.82 13.10 6.19
N GLY A 107 2.65 12.96 5.16
CA GLY A 107 3.37 11.72 4.92
C GLY A 107 4.30 11.31 6.06
N ALA A 108 4.94 12.26 6.75
CA ALA A 108 5.84 11.96 7.86
C ALA A 108 5.08 11.31 9.02
N THR A 109 3.91 11.81 9.34
CA THR A 109 3.03 11.26 10.38
C THR A 109 2.55 9.86 9.97
N ILE A 110 2.05 9.69 8.74
CA ILE A 110 1.52 8.40 8.25
C ILE A 110 2.62 7.33 8.22
N VAL A 111 3.81 7.67 7.73
CA VAL A 111 4.95 6.74 7.67
C VAL A 111 5.38 6.32 9.07
N GLU A 112 5.42 7.22 10.05
CA GLU A 112 5.81 6.86 11.41
C GLU A 112 4.74 6.00 12.10
N GLU A 113 3.46 6.29 11.87
CA GLU A 113 2.35 5.45 12.34
C GLU A 113 2.43 4.03 11.76
N LEU A 114 2.75 3.88 10.48
CA LEU A 114 2.97 2.59 9.85
C LEU A 114 4.15 1.85 10.49
N ARG A 115 5.29 2.53 10.71
CA ARG A 115 6.46 1.92 11.36
C ARG A 115 6.14 1.43 12.76
N GLN A 116 5.40 2.21 13.57
CA GLN A 116 4.93 1.81 14.89
C GLN A 116 4.04 0.56 14.81
N THR A 117 3.14 0.54 13.82
CA THR A 117 2.25 -0.61 13.60
C THR A 117 3.03 -1.88 13.23
N LEU A 118 4.01 -1.79 12.32
CA LEU A 118 4.87 -2.91 11.93
C LEU A 118 5.64 -3.47 13.13
N ARG A 119 6.21 -2.61 13.97
CA ARG A 119 6.90 -3.02 15.21
C ARG A 119 5.95 -3.70 16.19
N HIS A 120 4.75 -3.15 16.38
CA HIS A 120 3.73 -3.74 17.25
C HIS A 120 3.33 -5.14 16.79
N LYS A 121 3.25 -5.35 15.46
CA LYS A 121 2.97 -6.67 14.86
C LYS A 121 4.16 -7.63 14.89
N GLY A 122 5.31 -7.20 15.40
CA GLY A 122 6.54 -8.01 15.43
C GLY A 122 7.08 -8.31 14.04
N LEU A 123 6.88 -7.40 13.08
CA LEU A 123 7.43 -7.47 11.74
C LEU A 123 8.72 -6.65 11.70
N ALA A 124 9.84 -7.34 11.55
CA ALA A 124 11.16 -6.71 11.45
C ALA A 124 11.50 -6.34 10.00
N PRO A 125 12.27 -5.25 9.77
CA PRO A 125 12.84 -4.98 8.45
C PRO A 125 13.88 -6.06 8.08
N PRO A 126 14.24 -6.16 6.77
CA PRO A 126 13.87 -5.23 5.71
C PRO A 126 12.49 -5.51 5.11
N TYR A 127 11.88 -4.47 4.50
CA TYR A 127 10.57 -4.56 3.88
C TYR A 127 10.64 -4.40 2.36
N ILE A 128 9.76 -5.10 1.63
CA ILE A 128 9.36 -4.70 0.28
C ILE A 128 8.10 -3.86 0.43
N LEU A 129 8.21 -2.59 0.09
CA LEU A 129 7.10 -1.64 0.18
C LEU A 129 6.30 -1.65 -1.12
N VAL A 130 4.98 -1.79 -1.00
CA VAL A 130 4.05 -1.78 -2.15
C VAL A 130 3.02 -0.69 -1.92
N GLY A 131 2.94 0.29 -2.79
CA GLY A 131 2.01 1.41 -2.62
C GLY A 131 1.23 1.74 -3.88
N HIS A 132 -0.09 1.90 -3.73
CA HIS A 132 -0.99 2.30 -4.81
C HIS A 132 -1.34 3.79 -4.71
N SER A 133 -1.30 4.52 -5.83
CA SER A 133 -1.78 5.91 -5.89
C SER A 133 -1.15 6.80 -4.80
N LEU A 134 -1.96 7.41 -3.91
CA LEU A 134 -1.49 8.17 -2.75
C LEU A 134 -0.64 7.32 -1.80
N GLY A 135 -0.96 6.05 -1.62
CA GLY A 135 -0.12 5.11 -0.87
C GLY A 135 1.27 4.96 -1.48
N GLY A 136 1.37 5.05 -2.80
CA GLY A 136 2.66 5.09 -3.50
C GLY A 136 3.51 6.30 -3.10
N LEU A 137 2.90 7.47 -2.84
CA LEU A 137 3.61 8.64 -2.35
C LEU A 137 4.16 8.43 -0.93
N TYR A 138 3.36 7.81 -0.05
CA TYR A 138 3.80 7.47 1.31
C TYR A 138 4.94 6.44 1.32
N MET A 139 4.87 5.42 0.44
CA MET A 139 5.94 4.42 0.34
C MET A 139 7.23 5.01 -0.22
N GLN A 140 7.17 5.98 -1.14
CA GLN A 140 8.33 6.74 -1.58
C GLN A 140 8.97 7.51 -0.40
N LEU A 141 8.16 8.16 0.43
CA LEU A 141 8.65 8.85 1.62
C LEU A 141 9.28 7.88 2.62
N PHE A 142 8.62 6.76 2.91
CA PHE A 142 9.15 5.70 3.79
C PHE A 142 10.53 5.25 3.33
N ALA A 143 10.63 4.86 2.05
CA ALA A 143 11.87 4.32 1.50
C ALA A 143 13.03 5.33 1.54
N LYS A 144 12.76 6.60 1.29
CA LYS A 144 13.78 7.67 1.36
C LYS A 144 14.16 8.03 2.80
N ARG A 145 13.22 8.00 3.73
CA ARG A 145 13.45 8.37 5.12
C ARG A 145 14.13 7.25 5.91
N TYR A 146 13.84 6.01 5.56
CA TYR A 146 14.34 4.82 6.26
C TYR A 146 14.94 3.78 5.28
N PRO A 147 15.93 4.17 4.47
CA PRO A 147 16.46 3.32 3.40
C PRO A 147 17.04 1.99 3.92
N GLN A 148 17.50 1.95 5.17
CA GLN A 148 18.02 0.72 5.79
C GLN A 148 16.94 -0.28 6.17
N GLU A 149 15.68 0.16 6.25
CA GLU A 149 14.54 -0.72 6.54
C GLU A 149 13.89 -1.28 5.26
N VAL A 150 14.38 -0.90 4.06
CA VAL A 150 13.73 -1.22 2.78
C VAL A 150 14.67 -2.04 1.90
N SER A 151 14.16 -3.16 1.37
CA SER A 151 14.85 -4.00 0.40
C SER A 151 14.37 -3.78 -1.04
N GLY A 152 13.22 -3.15 -1.23
CA GLY A 152 12.70 -2.82 -2.54
C GLY A 152 11.37 -2.08 -2.50
N LEU A 153 10.98 -1.50 -3.65
CA LEU A 153 9.80 -0.65 -3.77
C LEU A 153 9.00 -1.02 -5.03
N VAL A 154 7.71 -1.31 -4.86
CA VAL A 154 6.75 -1.50 -5.96
C VAL A 154 5.71 -0.39 -5.91
N LEU A 155 5.69 0.43 -6.93
CA LEU A 155 4.77 1.55 -7.06
C LEU A 155 3.69 1.22 -8.09
N VAL A 156 2.45 1.14 -7.65
CA VAL A 156 1.29 0.75 -8.46
C VAL A 156 0.50 1.99 -8.81
N ASP A 157 0.64 2.46 -10.02
CA ASP A 157 0.07 3.72 -10.55
C ASP A 157 0.18 4.88 -9.55
N PRO A 158 1.42 5.16 -9.09
CA PRO A 158 1.67 5.99 -7.91
C PRO A 158 1.37 7.46 -8.16
N LEU A 159 0.98 8.15 -7.10
CA LEU A 159 1.10 9.59 -7.07
C LEU A 159 2.59 9.96 -6.94
N LEU A 160 3.11 10.66 -7.94
CA LEU A 160 4.49 11.13 -7.92
C LEU A 160 4.59 12.50 -7.25
N PRO A 161 5.66 12.76 -6.46
CA PRO A 161 5.84 14.05 -5.83
C PRO A 161 6.02 15.17 -6.87
N GLY A 162 5.49 16.35 -6.58
CA GLY A 162 5.56 17.50 -7.47
C GLY A 162 4.52 17.55 -8.60
N VAL A 163 3.81 16.44 -8.86
CA VAL A 163 2.77 16.38 -9.90
C VAL A 163 1.47 17.04 -9.48
N VAL A 164 1.14 17.01 -8.19
CA VAL A 164 -0.14 17.53 -7.68
C VAL A 164 -0.08 19.03 -7.49
N LYS A 165 -1.15 19.69 -7.90
CA LYS A 165 -1.35 21.12 -7.69
C LYS A 165 -1.46 21.43 -6.19
N LYS A 166 -1.03 22.63 -5.81
CA LYS A 166 -1.23 23.15 -4.44
C LYS A 166 -2.70 23.39 -4.17
N SER A 167 -3.11 23.30 -2.92
CA SER A 167 -4.50 23.57 -2.52
C SER A 167 -5.00 24.94 -2.98
N GLU A 168 -4.12 25.95 -3.02
CA GLU A 168 -4.44 27.29 -3.46
C GLU A 168 -4.71 27.42 -4.96
N GLU A 169 -4.19 26.50 -5.74
CA GLU A 169 -4.39 26.46 -7.20
C GLU A 169 -5.77 25.91 -7.60
N PHE A 170 -6.54 25.39 -6.64
CA PHE A 170 -7.91 24.93 -6.88
C PHE A 170 -8.92 26.08 -6.68
N PRO A 171 -10.00 26.10 -7.48
CA PRO A 171 -11.08 27.04 -7.27
C PRO A 171 -11.65 26.98 -5.85
N VAL A 172 -12.01 28.14 -5.27
CA VAL A 172 -12.47 28.25 -3.86
C VAL A 172 -13.68 27.33 -3.60
N TRP A 173 -14.60 27.21 -4.55
CA TRP A 173 -15.79 26.38 -4.42
C TRP A 173 -15.46 24.89 -4.30
N THR A 174 -14.40 24.38 -4.99
CA THR A 174 -13.99 22.97 -4.89
C THR A 174 -13.41 22.65 -3.52
N ARG A 175 -12.73 23.64 -2.91
CA ARG A 175 -12.20 23.50 -1.53
C ARG A 175 -13.30 23.38 -0.49
N GLY A 176 -14.43 24.09 -0.70
CA GLY A 176 -15.63 23.94 0.15
C GLY A 176 -16.38 22.64 -0.11
N ALA A 177 -16.59 22.29 -1.38
CA ALA A 177 -17.35 21.10 -1.79
C ALA A 177 -16.72 19.80 -1.25
N LYS A 178 -15.40 19.65 -1.27
CA LYS A 178 -14.73 18.42 -0.78
C LYS A 178 -15.09 18.09 0.67
N ARG A 179 -15.34 19.09 1.52
CA ARG A 179 -15.73 18.90 2.92
C ARG A 179 -17.12 18.30 3.09
N LEU A 180 -17.98 18.39 2.08
CA LEU A 180 -19.31 17.80 2.08
C LEU A 180 -19.31 16.34 1.62
N PHE A 181 -18.32 15.95 0.81
CA PHE A 181 -18.28 14.62 0.17
C PHE A 181 -17.27 13.66 0.80
N PHE A 182 -16.31 14.16 1.59
CA PHE A 182 -15.25 13.34 2.16
C PHE A 182 -15.22 13.43 3.69
N SER A 183 -14.81 12.33 4.34
CA SER A 183 -14.56 12.31 5.78
C SER A 183 -13.47 13.30 6.20
N SER A 184 -13.40 13.61 7.48
CA SER A 184 -12.37 14.48 8.04
C SER A 184 -10.97 13.99 7.69
N THR A 185 -10.71 12.69 7.87
CA THR A 185 -9.41 12.07 7.57
C THR A 185 -9.04 12.22 6.10
N VAL A 186 -9.96 11.90 5.17
CA VAL A 186 -9.71 12.03 3.73
C VAL A 186 -9.41 13.48 3.34
N ASN A 187 -10.13 14.45 3.91
CA ASN A 187 -9.86 15.87 3.67
C ASN A 187 -8.47 16.26 4.15
N LYS A 188 -8.07 15.83 5.35
CA LYS A 188 -6.73 16.09 5.91
C LYS A 188 -5.63 15.48 5.03
N GLU A 189 -5.83 14.25 4.52
CA GLU A 189 -4.87 13.61 3.59
C GLU A 189 -4.74 14.40 2.29
N ILE A 190 -5.86 14.80 1.67
CA ILE A 190 -5.85 15.62 0.44
C ILE A 190 -5.12 16.95 0.67
N ASP A 191 -5.40 17.63 1.79
CA ASP A 191 -4.76 18.90 2.10
C ASP A 191 -3.26 18.78 2.35
N ALA A 192 -2.81 17.62 2.83
CA ALA A 192 -1.40 17.34 3.12
C ALA A 192 -0.61 16.77 1.93
N ILE A 193 -1.23 16.48 0.77
CA ILE A 193 -0.52 15.87 -0.36
C ILE A 193 0.69 16.71 -0.80
N HIS A 194 0.51 18.03 -0.91
CA HIS A 194 1.61 18.91 -1.32
C HIS A 194 2.76 18.88 -0.31
N GLN A 195 2.46 19.01 0.98
CA GLN A 195 3.46 18.92 2.06
C GLN A 195 4.18 17.56 2.01
N THR A 196 3.45 16.46 1.82
CA THR A 196 4.04 15.13 1.66
C THR A 196 4.97 15.05 0.45
N SER A 197 4.58 15.67 -0.68
CA SER A 197 5.42 15.75 -1.87
C SER A 197 6.74 16.49 -1.59
N GLU A 198 6.69 17.61 -0.90
CA GLU A 198 7.89 18.36 -0.49
C GLU A 198 8.77 17.53 0.45
N GLN A 199 8.18 16.79 1.38
CA GLN A 199 8.91 15.87 2.26
C GLN A 199 9.67 14.80 1.44
N VAL A 200 9.06 14.22 0.39
CA VAL A 200 9.72 13.26 -0.50
C VAL A 200 10.86 13.91 -1.29
N LEU A 201 10.63 15.12 -1.83
CA LEU A 201 11.61 15.83 -2.68
C LEU A 201 12.80 16.34 -1.89
N SER A 202 12.64 16.64 -0.59
CA SER A 202 13.72 17.12 0.28
C SER A 202 14.73 16.05 0.68
N LEU A 203 14.42 14.77 0.46
CA LEU A 203 15.29 13.66 0.84
C LEU A 203 16.14 13.16 -0.33
N ALA A 204 17.29 12.57 -0.02
CA ALA A 204 18.19 11.98 -1.00
C ALA A 204 17.49 10.95 -1.90
N PRO A 205 17.92 10.78 -3.16
CA PRO A 205 17.45 9.71 -4.04
C PRO A 205 17.69 8.32 -3.44
N ILE A 206 16.86 7.35 -3.86
CA ILE A 206 17.07 5.92 -3.57
C ILE A 206 17.62 5.29 -4.83
N ASP A 207 18.95 5.14 -4.92
CA ASP A 207 19.61 4.63 -6.12
C ASP A 207 20.11 3.19 -6.01
N ASP A 208 20.14 2.66 -4.79
CA ASP A 208 20.71 1.35 -4.43
C ASP A 208 19.65 0.24 -4.27
N LYS A 209 18.37 0.58 -4.30
CA LYS A 209 17.27 -0.37 -4.12
C LYS A 209 16.55 -0.68 -5.43
N PRO A 210 16.08 -1.93 -5.64
CA PRO A 210 15.23 -2.24 -6.77
C PRO A 210 13.88 -1.51 -6.66
N ILE A 211 13.53 -0.78 -7.71
CA ILE A 211 12.23 -0.08 -7.82
C ILE A 211 11.52 -0.56 -9.08
N VAL A 212 10.27 -0.99 -8.94
CA VAL A 212 9.38 -1.31 -10.05
C VAL A 212 8.17 -0.38 -10.00
N MET A 213 7.88 0.26 -11.13
CA MET A 213 6.71 1.14 -11.30
C MET A 213 5.78 0.54 -12.33
N LEU A 214 4.58 0.22 -11.91
CA LEU A 214 3.47 -0.16 -12.79
C LEU A 214 2.68 1.11 -13.09
N ILE A 215 2.55 1.45 -14.36
CA ILE A 215 1.92 2.70 -14.82
C ILE A 215 0.78 2.32 -15.74
N ASN A 216 -0.44 2.78 -15.45
CA ASN A 216 -1.56 2.55 -16.34
C ASN A 216 -1.40 3.31 -17.66
N LYS A 217 -1.96 2.76 -18.73
CA LYS A 217 -2.12 3.53 -19.97
C LYS A 217 -3.06 4.71 -19.70
N PRO A 218 -2.76 5.89 -20.25
CA PRO A 218 -3.70 6.99 -20.21
C PRO A 218 -5.03 6.56 -20.87
N SER A 219 -6.01 6.20 -20.07
CA SER A 219 -7.37 5.97 -20.57
C SER A 219 -8.13 7.28 -20.44
N GLY A 220 -8.79 7.72 -21.53
CA GLY A 220 -9.65 8.90 -21.51
C GLY A 220 -10.93 8.72 -20.68
N SER A 221 -11.05 7.65 -19.88
CA SER A 221 -12.21 7.39 -19.04
C SER A 221 -11.88 7.64 -17.58
N THR A 222 -12.52 8.64 -17.01
CA THR A 222 -12.56 8.88 -15.56
C THR A 222 -13.56 7.90 -14.93
N ALA A 223 -13.12 6.74 -14.48
CA ALA A 223 -14.00 5.69 -13.97
C ALA A 223 -14.73 6.03 -12.65
N VAL A 224 -14.53 7.17 -12.04
CA VAL A 224 -15.14 7.52 -10.74
C VAL A 224 -15.46 9.01 -10.62
N GLY A 225 -16.02 9.70 -11.57
CA GLY A 225 -16.57 11.07 -11.36
C GLY A 225 -15.63 12.13 -10.74
N VAL A 226 -14.40 11.74 -10.36
CA VAL A 226 -13.35 12.62 -9.88
C VAL A 226 -12.33 12.73 -11.00
N ASP A 227 -12.24 13.89 -11.59
CA ASP A 227 -11.22 14.20 -12.59
C ASP A 227 -9.84 14.30 -11.90
N PHE A 228 -9.15 13.16 -11.82
CA PHE A 228 -7.77 13.14 -11.32
C PHE A 228 -6.83 14.00 -12.18
N GLY A 229 -7.17 14.28 -13.43
CA GLY A 229 -6.47 15.25 -14.28
C GLY A 229 -6.54 16.66 -13.69
N ALA A 230 -7.63 17.03 -13.01
CA ALA A 230 -7.75 18.33 -12.34
C ALA A 230 -6.75 18.48 -11.17
N PHE A 231 -6.34 17.37 -10.54
CA PHE A 231 -5.37 17.37 -9.45
C PHE A 231 -3.92 17.35 -9.94
N ASN A 232 -3.68 16.89 -11.15
CA ASN A 232 -2.34 16.79 -11.72
C ASN A 232 -1.93 18.09 -12.41
N LYS A 233 -0.65 18.40 -12.33
CA LYS A 233 0.00 19.36 -13.22
C LYS A 233 0.02 18.81 -14.65
N ASP A 234 0.39 19.66 -15.58
CA ASP A 234 0.45 19.32 -17.00
C ASP A 234 1.39 18.13 -17.31
N GLN A 235 1.33 17.65 -18.54
CA GLN A 235 2.12 16.51 -19.00
C GLN A 235 3.62 16.74 -18.86
N LYS A 236 4.11 17.96 -19.12
CA LYS A 236 5.54 18.31 -19.00
C LYS A 236 6.04 18.13 -17.58
N THR A 237 5.25 18.54 -16.59
CA THR A 237 5.57 18.31 -15.17
C THR A 237 5.62 16.81 -14.84
N ARG A 238 4.68 16.02 -15.36
CA ARG A 238 4.67 14.56 -15.16
C ARG A 238 5.89 13.88 -15.78
N GLU A 239 6.29 14.28 -16.97
CA GLU A 239 7.49 13.78 -17.65
C GLU A 239 8.77 14.12 -16.85
N LEU A 240 8.86 15.37 -16.38
CA LEU A 240 10.00 15.80 -15.55
C LEU A 240 10.09 14.97 -14.26
N VAL A 241 8.97 14.81 -13.56
CA VAL A 241 8.92 14.07 -12.29
C VAL A 241 9.12 12.57 -12.49
N SER A 242 8.76 12.03 -13.66
CA SER A 242 9.04 10.63 -13.97
C SER A 242 10.54 10.30 -13.94
N GLY A 243 11.39 11.29 -14.10
CA GLY A 243 12.86 11.20 -13.99
C GLY A 243 13.39 11.03 -12.54
N LEU A 244 12.55 11.16 -11.51
CA LEU A 244 12.98 11.02 -10.10
C LEU A 244 13.58 9.65 -9.76
N TYR A 245 13.21 8.62 -10.52
CA TYR A 245 13.70 7.25 -10.32
C TYR A 245 14.27 6.70 -11.63
N PRO A 246 15.45 7.16 -12.07
CA PRO A 246 16.00 6.83 -13.39
C PRO A 246 16.31 5.32 -13.54
N LYS A 247 16.60 4.64 -12.44
CA LYS A 247 16.90 3.20 -12.42
C LYS A 247 15.66 2.32 -12.21
N ALA A 248 14.47 2.91 -12.01
CA ALA A 248 13.25 2.15 -11.83
C ALA A 248 12.87 1.39 -13.10
N LYS A 249 12.51 0.11 -12.96
CA LYS A 249 11.87 -0.66 -14.03
C LYS A 249 10.44 -0.17 -14.18
N ARG A 250 10.11 0.45 -15.31
CA ARG A 250 8.76 0.91 -15.64
C ARG A 250 8.05 -0.14 -16.49
N ILE A 251 6.83 -0.47 -16.10
CA ILE A 251 5.96 -1.42 -16.81
C ILE A 251 4.65 -0.69 -17.08
N VAL A 252 4.31 -0.54 -18.35
CA VAL A 252 3.02 0.03 -18.76
C VAL A 252 1.99 -1.10 -18.77
N VAL A 253 0.91 -0.94 -18.01
CA VAL A 253 -0.16 -1.93 -17.86
C VAL A 253 -1.41 -1.42 -18.55
N ASP A 254 -2.10 -2.28 -19.27
CA ASP A 254 -3.41 -1.98 -19.86
C ASP A 254 -4.51 -2.17 -18.80
N SER A 255 -4.71 -1.13 -18.01
CA SER A 255 -5.58 -1.12 -16.84
C SER A 255 -6.17 0.26 -16.64
N ASP A 256 -7.16 0.38 -15.78
CA ASP A 256 -7.52 1.66 -15.17
C ASP A 256 -6.59 1.96 -13.97
N HIS A 257 -6.95 2.98 -13.19
CA HIS A 257 -6.19 3.36 -11.99
C HIS A 257 -6.09 2.25 -10.92
N GLN A 258 -6.96 1.23 -10.95
CA GLN A 258 -7.01 0.12 -9.99
C GLN A 258 -6.23 -1.10 -10.50
N VAL A 259 -4.98 -0.92 -10.90
CA VAL A 259 -4.12 -1.96 -11.48
C VAL A 259 -4.11 -3.24 -10.63
N GLN A 260 -4.04 -3.11 -9.31
CA GLN A 260 -4.01 -4.24 -8.38
C GLN A 260 -5.31 -5.06 -8.37
N ARG A 261 -6.43 -4.48 -8.80
CA ARG A 261 -7.73 -5.17 -8.92
C ARG A 261 -7.93 -5.79 -10.30
N GLN A 262 -7.53 -5.07 -11.35
CA GLN A 262 -7.75 -5.48 -12.73
C GLN A 262 -6.65 -6.40 -13.24
N ASN A 263 -5.40 -6.10 -12.94
CA ASN A 263 -4.21 -6.84 -13.39
C ASN A 263 -3.35 -7.30 -12.19
N PRO A 264 -3.91 -8.05 -11.21
CA PRO A 264 -3.18 -8.47 -10.02
C PRO A 264 -1.91 -9.26 -10.34
N ALA A 265 -1.89 -10.03 -11.43
CA ALA A 265 -0.73 -10.79 -11.86
C ALA A 265 0.49 -9.91 -12.17
N ASP A 266 0.30 -8.72 -12.74
CA ASP A 266 1.41 -7.81 -13.02
C ASP A 266 2.02 -7.27 -11.72
N VAL A 267 1.18 -6.98 -10.72
CA VAL A 267 1.65 -6.55 -9.39
C VAL A 267 2.40 -7.68 -8.68
N VAL A 268 1.85 -8.90 -8.70
CA VAL A 268 2.50 -10.10 -8.13
C VAL A 268 3.86 -10.34 -8.78
N ASN A 269 3.93 -10.29 -10.11
CA ASN A 269 5.18 -10.46 -10.85
C ASN A 269 6.21 -9.37 -10.51
N ALA A 270 5.77 -8.11 -10.34
CA ALA A 270 6.64 -7.02 -9.93
C ALA A 270 7.26 -7.27 -8.54
N ILE A 271 6.45 -7.74 -7.59
CA ILE A 271 6.89 -8.06 -6.23
C ILE A 271 7.84 -9.27 -6.25
N ARG A 272 7.49 -10.35 -6.95
CA ARG A 272 8.34 -11.55 -7.07
C ARG A 272 9.70 -11.25 -7.69
N ASN A 273 9.76 -10.36 -8.67
CA ASN A 273 11.01 -9.89 -9.27
C ASN A 273 11.97 -9.20 -8.26
N ILE A 274 11.42 -8.63 -7.19
CA ILE A 274 12.22 -8.08 -6.09
C ILE A 274 12.58 -9.17 -5.09
N LEU A 275 11.63 -10.04 -4.74
CA LEU A 275 11.85 -11.15 -3.79
C LEU A 275 13.01 -12.06 -4.21
N VAL A 276 13.07 -12.45 -5.50
CA VAL A 276 14.13 -13.33 -6.04
C VAL A 276 15.53 -12.71 -5.88
N LYS A 277 15.65 -11.41 -5.80
CA LYS A 277 16.93 -10.69 -5.65
C LYS A 277 17.38 -10.58 -4.18
N GLN A 278 16.56 -11.00 -3.24
CA GLN A 278 16.93 -10.99 -1.83
C GLN A 278 17.85 -12.19 -1.53
N PRO A 279 18.92 -12.00 -0.74
CA PRO A 279 19.75 -13.13 -0.33
C PRO A 279 18.88 -14.15 0.42
N PRO A 280 19.14 -15.46 0.23
CA PRO A 280 18.50 -16.48 1.04
C PRO A 280 18.80 -16.22 2.51
N GLY A 281 17.80 -16.40 3.37
CA GLY A 281 17.98 -16.22 4.80
C GLY A 281 19.04 -17.14 5.34
N ASN A 282 19.86 -16.61 6.22
CA ASN A 282 20.66 -17.46 7.07
C ASN A 282 19.69 -18.32 7.89
N SER A 283 19.50 -19.57 7.46
CA SER A 283 19.00 -20.58 8.38
C SER A 283 19.96 -20.57 9.57
N ALA A 284 19.47 -20.09 10.70
CA ALA A 284 20.22 -20.23 11.95
C ALA A 284 20.50 -21.73 12.13
N THR A 285 21.74 -22.10 11.91
CA THR A 285 22.28 -23.35 12.39
C THR A 285 22.46 -23.17 13.91
N GLU A 286 21.49 -23.64 14.67
CA GLU A 286 21.75 -24.07 16.04
C GLU A 286 22.25 -25.51 16.04
#